data_13647331a84a6fa874efc39055ce53dd
#
_entry.id   13647331a84a6fa874efc39055ce53dd
#
_cell.length_a   1.000
_cell.length_b   1.000
_cell.length_c   1.000
_cell.angle_alpha   90.00
_cell.angle_beta   90.00
_cell.angle_gamma   90.00
#
_symmetry.space_group_name_H-M   'P 1'
#
loop_
_entity.id
_entity.type
_entity.pdbx_description
1 polymer ?
#
loop_
_entity_poly.entity_id
_entity_poly.type
_entity_poly.pdbx_seq_one_letter_code
_entity_poly.pdbx_strand_id
1 'polypeptide(L)'
;MTRGERLRAIGRFSPNGSDDWGVSSRSQGIAGRMRAVRITERWHAGGVVGVLAGLREGVVARIAPERGEGRALLAGIVAGDRRELKAQGLSDVFSAAGLSHLVAVSGAHLAIAHALVEGLLLCAGVPCGPRRVLALGLSALFVPMCSCPASAVRAWVMLASSVAGKGAGRRGHAPSGLAIAGSLMCLSDPFCACDLGFQLSMLSVASLSLFGPYARATLNALIAPRTYREMRLTPRPLRPHMAKLGRSVRSSLAASLVCQLSTWAVVAVTFGRVSTVGPIASLAVGPLLSPLVLAGLVACLLAAVPVVGGLLLAVADGLACLVVALTRQFAALPFSSVAVVVPRWVELLPIIVALLLLALWPRPSRRVLARVSLGGLAVAIAIFVRLYVLVPASVTVLDVGQGDAILVRDGPHALLVDTGPGDAITDALARQHVLWLDAVIVTHLHDDHTGGIDDLAGLVPTGSLYVGEGVSGSLPEGLGRDADRLVGSGIGELCAGDEVRLGGFTMTCLWPREVTDGSENEDSVCLLLTYGEGGAGLRMLLTGDAESNVLDSIVSQVGDIDVLKVGHHGSRVSLDGGQAAVLRLRWQAPVRATRTDTLRPSALRRLREAAPGFCARRTMAT
;
A
#
# COMPACT_ATOMS: atom_id res chain seq x y z
N MET A 1 15.71 4.90 17.97
CA MET A 1 16.95 5.71 17.86
C MET A 1 16.60 7.09 17.37
N THR A 2 17.08 8.12 18.03
CA THR A 2 16.97 9.50 17.53
C THR A 2 18.18 9.83 16.64
N ARG A 3 18.00 10.74 15.69
CA ARG A 3 19.07 11.11 14.74
C ARG A 3 20.25 11.73 15.50
N GLY A 4 21.46 11.21 15.27
CA GLY A 4 22.68 11.64 15.96
C GLY A 4 23.04 10.85 17.21
N GLU A 5 22.20 9.92 17.67
CA GLU A 5 22.60 8.96 18.69
C GLU A 5 23.68 8.01 18.16
N ARG A 6 24.63 7.67 19.01
CA ARG A 6 25.65 6.67 18.75
C ARG A 6 25.41 5.48 19.66
N LEU A 7 25.51 4.30 19.09
CA LEU A 7 25.38 3.04 19.84
C LEU A 7 26.67 2.24 19.69
N ARG A 8 27.06 1.59 20.77
CA ARG A 8 27.98 0.47 20.72
C ARG A 8 27.17 -0.80 20.95
N ALA A 9 27.18 -1.68 19.99
CA ALA A 9 26.40 -2.90 20.05
C ALA A 9 27.26 -4.08 19.62
N ILE A 10 27.04 -5.23 20.27
CA ILE A 10 27.56 -6.52 19.85
C ILE A 10 26.41 -7.23 19.13
N GLY A 11 26.66 -7.69 17.92
CA GLY A 11 25.62 -8.33 17.13
C GLY A 11 26.17 -9.08 15.93
N ARG A 12 25.28 -9.76 15.23
CA ARG A 12 25.60 -10.48 13.99
C ARG A 12 25.29 -9.57 12.80
N PHE A 13 26.31 -9.28 12.01
CA PHE A 13 26.17 -8.56 10.75
C PHE A 13 25.84 -9.55 9.63
N SER A 14 24.81 -9.26 8.86
CA SER A 14 24.46 -9.97 7.64
C SER A 14 24.54 -9.00 6.48
N PRO A 15 25.44 -9.20 5.50
CA PRO A 15 25.53 -8.39 4.31
C PRO A 15 24.23 -8.51 3.50
N ASN A 16 23.95 -7.51 2.67
CA ASN A 16 22.78 -7.54 1.80
C ASN A 16 22.85 -8.73 0.82
N GLY A 17 21.78 -9.51 0.76
CA GLY A 17 21.62 -10.60 -0.20
C GLY A 17 21.42 -10.12 -1.63
N SER A 18 21.18 -11.06 -2.55
CA SER A 18 20.78 -10.78 -3.94
C SER A 18 19.27 -10.60 -4.12
N ASP A 19 18.50 -10.68 -3.03
CA ASP A 19 17.07 -10.44 -2.98
C ASP A 19 16.72 -8.96 -3.29
N ASP A 20 15.48 -8.68 -3.60
CA ASP A 20 15.01 -7.34 -3.97
C ASP A 20 15.27 -6.32 -2.87
N TRP A 21 15.14 -6.71 -1.60
CA TRP A 21 15.47 -5.87 -0.46
C TRP A 21 16.97 -5.53 -0.41
N GLY A 22 17.84 -6.51 -0.65
CA GLY A 22 19.28 -6.33 -0.66
C GLY A 22 19.74 -5.42 -1.81
N VAL A 23 19.11 -5.54 -2.98
CA VAL A 23 19.35 -4.66 -4.13
C VAL A 23 18.90 -3.23 -3.81
N SER A 24 17.69 -3.04 -3.29
CA SER A 24 17.16 -1.74 -2.89
C SER A 24 18.00 -1.09 -1.79
N SER A 25 18.40 -1.86 -0.78
CA SER A 25 19.24 -1.36 0.32
C SER A 25 20.61 -0.92 -0.16
N ARG A 26 21.25 -1.66 -1.07
CA ARG A 26 22.53 -1.26 -1.66
C ARG A 26 22.42 0.05 -2.45
N SER A 27 21.33 0.25 -3.19
CA SER A 27 21.09 1.50 -3.92
C SER A 27 20.95 2.71 -2.99
N GLN A 28 20.56 2.49 -1.74
CA GLN A 28 20.48 3.51 -0.68
C GLN A 28 21.78 3.64 0.14
N GLY A 29 22.86 2.96 -0.25
CA GLY A 29 24.14 2.99 0.47
C GLY A 29 24.17 2.13 1.75
N ILE A 30 23.18 1.26 1.96
CA ILE A 30 23.11 0.36 3.11
C ILE A 30 23.88 -0.91 2.78
N ALA A 31 24.91 -1.25 3.58
CA ALA A 31 25.78 -2.38 3.34
C ALA A 31 25.21 -3.73 3.83
N GLY A 32 24.29 -3.71 4.80
CA GLY A 32 23.70 -4.92 5.37
C GLY A 32 22.86 -4.65 6.61
N ARG A 33 22.41 -5.74 7.23
CA ARG A 33 21.64 -5.71 8.49
C ARG A 33 22.51 -6.13 9.66
N MET A 34 22.35 -5.47 10.80
CA MET A 34 22.96 -5.89 12.05
C MET A 34 21.89 -6.28 13.05
N ARG A 35 21.85 -7.55 13.43
CA ARG A 35 21.01 -8.02 14.54
C ARG A 35 21.81 -7.87 15.82
N ALA A 36 21.49 -6.81 16.59
CA ALA A 36 22.14 -6.57 17.87
C ALA A 36 21.70 -7.63 18.89
N VAL A 37 22.66 -8.32 19.51
CA VAL A 37 22.44 -9.25 20.63
C VAL A 37 22.48 -8.47 21.93
N ARG A 38 23.39 -7.48 22.05
CA ARG A 38 23.54 -6.63 23.23
C ARG A 38 23.96 -5.24 22.83
N ILE A 39 23.28 -4.23 23.37
CA ILE A 39 23.69 -2.82 23.30
C ILE A 39 24.49 -2.55 24.57
N THR A 40 25.77 -2.20 24.42
CA THR A 40 26.71 -2.00 25.54
C THR A 40 26.76 -0.54 25.98
N GLU A 41 26.62 0.38 25.03
CA GLU A 41 26.72 1.81 25.31
C GLU A 41 25.77 2.59 24.39
N ARG A 42 25.21 3.66 24.91
CA ARG A 42 24.33 4.57 24.18
C ARG A 42 24.74 6.02 24.48
N TRP A 43 25.11 6.76 23.47
CA TRP A 43 25.44 8.19 23.59
C TRP A 43 24.35 9.00 22.92
N HIS A 44 23.81 9.95 23.67
CA HIS A 44 22.88 10.91 23.11
C HIS A 44 23.60 11.92 22.22
N ALA A 45 22.90 12.46 21.23
CA ALA A 45 23.44 13.49 20.37
C ALA A 45 23.79 14.73 21.22
N GLY A 46 25.02 15.22 21.07
CA GLY A 46 25.46 16.47 21.70
C GLY A 46 25.32 17.69 20.79
N GLY A 47 25.60 18.88 21.32
CA GLY A 47 25.59 20.14 20.57
C GLY A 47 24.20 20.49 19.99
N VAL A 48 24.18 21.18 18.86
CA VAL A 48 22.93 21.66 18.20
C VAL A 48 22.00 20.51 17.85
N VAL A 49 22.55 19.37 17.43
CA VAL A 49 21.73 18.18 17.07
C VAL A 49 20.97 17.63 18.29
N GLY A 50 21.64 17.59 19.45
CA GLY A 50 21.02 17.16 20.72
C GLY A 50 19.92 18.11 21.18
N VAL A 51 20.13 19.42 21.07
CA VAL A 51 19.11 20.42 21.41
C VAL A 51 17.88 20.28 20.51
N LEU A 52 18.08 20.12 19.19
CA LEU A 52 16.97 19.95 18.25
C LEU A 52 16.22 18.62 18.45
N ALA A 53 16.95 17.56 18.78
CA ALA A 53 16.33 16.27 19.13
C ALA A 53 15.50 16.39 20.41
N GLY A 54 16.02 17.04 21.45
CA GLY A 54 15.29 17.29 22.70
C GLY A 54 14.06 18.18 22.51
N LEU A 55 14.16 19.22 21.67
CA LEU A 55 13.00 20.05 21.31
C LEU A 55 11.93 19.22 20.59
N ARG A 56 12.33 18.38 19.63
CA ARG A 56 11.39 17.49 18.93
C ARG A 56 10.69 16.52 19.90
N GLU A 57 11.46 15.87 20.78
CA GLU A 57 10.89 14.96 21.79
C GLU A 57 9.94 15.69 22.72
N GLY A 58 10.28 16.92 23.15
CA GLY A 58 9.40 17.77 23.94
C GLY A 58 8.08 18.12 23.21
N VAL A 59 8.14 18.38 21.91
CA VAL A 59 6.94 18.61 21.07
C VAL A 59 6.09 17.33 20.97
N VAL A 60 6.71 16.19 20.69
CA VAL A 60 6.00 14.90 20.60
C VAL A 60 5.35 14.53 21.94
N ALA A 61 6.06 14.66 23.05
CA ALA A 61 5.53 14.39 24.38
C ALA A 61 4.32 15.27 24.72
N ARG A 62 4.30 16.54 24.25
CA ARG A 62 3.16 17.44 24.46
C ARG A 62 1.96 17.10 23.60
N ILE A 63 2.20 16.68 22.36
CA ILE A 63 1.13 16.19 21.48
C ILE A 63 0.52 14.92 22.06
N ALA A 64 1.32 14.06 22.73
CA ALA A 64 0.92 12.79 23.31
C ALA A 64 0.18 11.89 22.29
N PRO A 65 0.91 11.41 21.25
CA PRO A 65 0.30 10.72 20.09
C PRO A 65 -0.39 9.40 20.47
N GLU A 66 -0.03 8.79 21.60
CA GLU A 66 -0.65 7.59 22.16
C GLU A 66 -2.10 7.80 22.63
N ARG A 67 -2.54 9.05 22.80
CA ARG A 67 -3.89 9.39 23.28
C ARG A 67 -4.98 9.33 22.23
N GLY A 68 -4.63 9.02 20.99
CA GLY A 68 -5.62 8.83 19.92
C GLY A 68 -5.10 9.16 18.51
N GLU A 69 -5.89 8.80 17.53
CA GLU A 69 -5.56 8.89 16.11
C GLU A 69 -5.28 10.32 15.63
N GLY A 70 -6.07 11.29 16.09
CA GLY A 70 -5.85 12.69 15.77
C GLY A 70 -4.50 13.18 16.25
N ARG A 71 -4.11 12.79 17.49
CA ARG A 71 -2.80 13.11 18.07
C ARG A 71 -1.66 12.42 17.35
N ALA A 72 -1.84 11.16 16.93
CA ALA A 72 -0.87 10.42 16.12
C ALA A 72 -0.63 11.13 14.77
N LEU A 73 -1.71 11.57 14.11
CA LEU A 73 -1.61 12.35 12.87
C LEU A 73 -0.90 13.69 13.09
N LEU A 74 -1.22 14.43 14.15
CA LEU A 74 -0.57 15.70 14.49
C LEU A 74 0.93 15.52 14.71
N ALA A 75 1.36 14.49 15.45
CA ALA A 75 2.78 14.21 15.67
C ALA A 75 3.52 13.93 14.34
N GLY A 76 2.87 13.20 13.42
CA GLY A 76 3.37 12.95 12.07
C GLY A 76 3.57 14.24 11.26
N ILE A 77 2.59 15.12 11.28
CA ILE A 77 2.57 16.35 10.47
C ILE A 77 3.49 17.43 11.06
N VAL A 78 3.50 17.64 12.39
CA VAL A 78 4.21 18.73 13.05
C VAL A 78 5.66 18.38 13.38
N ALA A 79 5.92 17.15 13.84
CA ALA A 79 7.24 16.70 14.29
C ALA A 79 7.85 15.56 13.45
N GLY A 80 7.15 15.10 12.40
CA GLY A 80 7.59 13.99 11.57
C GLY A 80 7.63 12.64 12.30
N ASP A 81 6.93 12.50 13.43
CA ASP A 81 6.86 11.25 14.17
C ASP A 81 5.67 10.40 13.73
N ARG A 82 5.99 9.27 13.09
CA ARG A 82 4.99 8.37 12.51
C ARG A 82 4.84 7.05 13.24
N ARG A 83 5.50 6.89 14.40
CA ARG A 83 5.52 5.62 15.14
C ARG A 83 4.11 5.19 15.53
N GLU A 84 3.38 6.06 16.23
CA GLU A 84 2.00 5.79 16.64
C GLU A 84 1.03 5.71 15.46
N LEU A 85 1.21 6.54 14.45
CA LEU A 85 0.42 6.50 13.23
C LEU A 85 0.53 5.14 12.52
N LYS A 86 1.73 4.55 12.51
CA LYS A 86 1.96 3.21 11.97
C LYS A 86 1.41 2.14 12.91
N ALA A 87 1.62 2.26 14.22
CA ALA A 87 1.12 1.30 15.22
C ALA A 87 -0.40 1.20 15.23
N GLN A 88 -1.11 2.31 14.93
CA GLN A 88 -2.57 2.36 14.84
C GLN A 88 -3.12 2.01 13.44
N GLY A 89 -2.29 1.52 12.51
CA GLY A 89 -2.70 1.14 11.15
C GLY A 89 -3.13 2.31 10.24
N LEU A 90 -2.99 3.56 10.70
CA LEU A 90 -3.41 4.74 9.93
C LEU A 90 -2.60 4.92 8.64
N SER A 91 -1.35 4.45 8.60
CA SER A 91 -0.53 4.50 7.39
C SER A 91 -1.21 3.82 6.20
N ASP A 92 -1.85 2.68 6.44
CA ASP A 92 -2.52 1.89 5.40
C ASP A 92 -3.83 2.54 4.96
N VAL A 93 -4.59 3.12 5.91
CA VAL A 93 -5.80 3.91 5.63
C VAL A 93 -5.47 5.11 4.73
N PHE A 94 -4.40 5.87 5.05
CA PHE A 94 -3.95 6.99 4.23
C PHE A 94 -3.42 6.54 2.87
N SER A 95 -2.79 5.38 2.80
CA SER A 95 -2.29 4.80 1.56
C SER A 95 -3.43 4.35 0.66
N ALA A 96 -4.43 3.65 1.19
CA ALA A 96 -5.62 3.22 0.45
C ALA A 96 -6.39 4.41 -0.13
N ALA A 97 -6.55 5.49 0.65
CA ALA A 97 -7.15 6.73 0.17
C ALA A 97 -6.26 7.54 -0.80
N GLY A 98 -5.00 7.15 -1.05
CA GLY A 98 -4.04 7.90 -1.89
C GLY A 98 -3.52 9.18 -1.24
N LEU A 99 -3.60 9.28 0.08
CA LEU A 99 -3.27 10.47 0.87
C LEU A 99 -1.96 10.33 1.66
N SER A 100 -1.14 9.31 1.41
CA SER A 100 0.17 9.08 2.09
C SER A 100 1.08 10.32 2.06
N HIS A 101 0.97 11.12 1.00
CA HIS A 101 1.72 12.36 0.85
C HIS A 101 1.32 13.46 1.85
N LEU A 102 0.15 13.39 2.47
CA LEU A 102 -0.32 14.34 3.50
C LEU A 102 0.31 14.06 4.86
N VAL A 103 0.54 12.79 5.16
CA VAL A 103 1.22 12.34 6.39
C VAL A 103 2.73 12.57 6.31
N ALA A 104 3.29 12.54 5.10
CA ALA A 104 4.68 12.89 4.87
C ALA A 104 4.86 14.41 5.01
N VAL A 105 5.85 14.82 5.82
CA VAL A 105 6.20 16.24 5.88
C VAL A 105 6.61 16.72 4.49
N SER A 106 5.86 17.68 3.97
CA SER A 106 5.96 18.15 2.58
C SER A 106 6.38 19.62 2.49
N GLY A 107 6.64 20.08 1.27
CA GLY A 107 6.92 21.49 1.02
C GLY A 107 5.80 22.44 1.46
N ALA A 108 4.54 21.98 1.49
CA ALA A 108 3.42 22.77 1.99
C ALA A 108 3.53 23.02 3.50
N HIS A 109 3.94 22.03 4.29
CA HIS A 109 4.16 22.17 5.73
C HIS A 109 5.23 23.21 6.01
N LEU A 110 6.36 23.15 5.29
CA LEU A 110 7.42 24.16 5.41
C LEU A 110 6.95 25.55 4.99
N ALA A 111 6.16 25.67 3.93
CA ALA A 111 5.63 26.95 3.49
C ALA A 111 4.69 27.58 4.53
N ILE A 112 3.86 26.77 5.21
CA ILE A 112 3.00 27.23 6.30
C ILE A 112 3.83 27.66 7.51
N ALA A 113 4.83 26.86 7.90
CA ALA A 113 5.76 27.20 8.98
C ALA A 113 6.51 28.52 8.69
N HIS A 114 7.01 28.69 7.46
CA HIS A 114 7.67 29.91 7.01
C HIS A 114 6.72 31.13 7.05
N ALA A 115 5.49 30.96 6.55
CA ALA A 115 4.48 32.03 6.57
C ALA A 115 4.10 32.43 8.00
N LEU A 116 4.00 31.49 8.93
CA LEU A 116 3.78 31.73 10.36
C LEU A 116 4.92 32.57 10.95
N VAL A 117 6.17 32.15 10.72
CA VAL A 117 7.36 32.87 11.21
C VAL A 117 7.42 34.28 10.60
N GLU A 118 7.21 34.41 9.28
CA GLU A 118 7.19 35.73 8.61
C GLU A 118 6.08 36.64 9.17
N GLY A 119 4.90 36.08 9.45
CA GLY A 119 3.79 36.79 10.09
C GLY A 119 4.12 37.27 11.50
N LEU A 120 4.73 36.42 12.34
CA LEU A 120 5.16 36.80 13.69
C LEU A 120 6.23 37.92 13.67
N LEU A 121 7.20 37.82 12.77
CA LEU A 121 8.24 38.87 12.59
C LEU A 121 7.62 40.17 12.06
N LEU A 122 6.57 40.10 11.23
CA LEU A 122 5.83 41.27 10.78
C LEU A 122 5.08 41.93 11.95
N CYS A 123 4.40 41.18 12.78
CA CYS A 123 3.74 41.68 13.99
C CYS A 123 4.74 42.30 14.98
N ALA A 124 5.96 41.78 15.02
CA ALA A 124 7.06 42.35 15.82
C ALA A 124 7.71 43.61 15.17
N GLY A 125 7.18 44.11 14.05
CA GLY A 125 7.67 45.33 13.40
C GLY A 125 9.00 45.16 12.63
N VAL A 126 9.47 43.94 12.37
CA VAL A 126 10.74 43.69 11.66
C VAL A 126 10.63 44.17 10.20
N PRO A 127 11.56 45.02 9.71
CA PRO A 127 11.55 45.52 8.34
C PRO A 127 11.69 44.42 7.28
N CYS A 128 11.18 44.66 6.08
CA CYS A 128 11.01 43.63 5.03
C CYS A 128 12.30 42.88 4.64
N GLY A 129 13.46 43.60 4.57
CA GLY A 129 14.76 42.98 4.21
C GLY A 129 15.21 41.92 5.24
N PRO A 130 15.50 42.35 6.49
CA PRO A 130 15.93 41.43 7.55
C PRO A 130 14.85 40.40 7.90
N ARG A 131 13.55 40.75 7.81
CA ARG A 131 12.43 39.81 8.04
C ARG A 131 12.52 38.58 7.14
N ARG A 132 12.77 38.76 5.83
CA ARG A 132 12.88 37.64 4.88
C ARG A 132 14.04 36.71 5.22
N VAL A 133 15.20 37.27 5.59
CA VAL A 133 16.40 36.50 5.95
C VAL A 133 16.16 35.74 7.26
N LEU A 134 15.62 36.43 8.28
CA LEU A 134 15.32 35.83 9.57
C LEU A 134 14.24 34.72 9.43
N ALA A 135 13.20 34.99 8.67
CA ALA A 135 12.14 33.97 8.43
C ALA A 135 12.72 32.74 7.72
N LEU A 136 13.61 32.93 6.75
CA LEU A 136 14.30 31.81 6.08
C LEU A 136 15.17 31.03 7.06
N GLY A 137 15.97 31.70 7.89
CA GLY A 137 16.82 31.08 8.90
C GLY A 137 16.02 30.29 9.96
N LEU A 138 14.96 30.92 10.50
CA LEU A 138 14.12 30.27 11.51
C LEU A 138 13.32 29.10 10.93
N SER A 139 12.81 29.21 9.70
CA SER A 139 12.14 28.10 9.04
C SER A 139 13.08 26.93 8.71
N ALA A 140 14.40 27.16 8.63
CA ALA A 140 15.39 26.09 8.50
C ALA A 140 15.36 25.11 9.69
N LEU A 141 15.01 25.59 10.89
CA LEU A 141 14.92 24.73 12.10
C LEU A 141 13.77 23.71 12.00
N PHE A 142 12.75 23.98 11.19
CA PHE A 142 11.66 23.04 10.97
C PHE A 142 12.13 21.75 10.27
N VAL A 143 13.13 21.84 9.39
CA VAL A 143 13.64 20.68 8.64
C VAL A 143 14.24 19.61 9.57
N PRO A 144 15.22 19.90 10.47
CA PRO A 144 15.74 18.90 11.40
C PRO A 144 14.71 18.49 12.47
N MET A 145 13.79 19.35 12.88
CA MET A 145 12.69 18.96 13.77
C MET A 145 11.84 17.84 13.19
N CYS A 146 11.66 17.81 11.86
CA CYS A 146 10.96 16.74 11.16
C CYS A 146 11.87 15.58 10.71
N SER A 147 13.08 15.45 11.25
CA SER A 147 14.07 14.42 10.88
C SER A 147 14.64 14.56 9.46
N CYS A 148 14.69 15.78 8.93
CA CYS A 148 15.26 16.13 7.61
C CYS A 148 14.72 15.27 6.44
N PRO A 149 13.41 15.15 6.23
CA PRO A 149 12.93 14.43 5.07
C PRO A 149 13.34 15.13 3.78
N ALA A 150 13.68 14.36 2.74
CA ALA A 150 14.17 14.89 1.46
C ALA A 150 13.23 15.96 0.86
N SER A 151 11.92 15.80 1.02
CA SER A 151 10.90 16.75 0.57
C SER A 151 10.98 18.11 1.28
N ALA A 152 11.28 18.14 2.59
CA ALA A 152 11.42 19.39 3.35
C ALA A 152 12.77 20.08 3.04
N VAL A 153 13.86 19.32 2.93
CA VAL A 153 15.17 19.84 2.52
C VAL A 153 15.07 20.51 1.16
N ARG A 154 14.52 19.82 0.15
CA ARG A 154 14.29 20.38 -1.18
C ARG A 154 13.46 21.67 -1.12
N ALA A 155 12.36 21.65 -0.37
CA ALA A 155 11.46 22.80 -0.28
C ALA A 155 12.17 24.00 0.36
N TRP A 156 13.00 23.79 1.36
CA TRP A 156 13.79 24.86 1.99
C TRP A 156 14.82 25.44 1.03
N VAL A 157 15.54 24.62 0.27
CA VAL A 157 16.50 25.09 -0.76
C VAL A 157 15.80 25.89 -1.86
N MET A 158 14.62 25.43 -2.32
CA MET A 158 13.80 26.18 -3.27
C MET A 158 13.33 27.53 -2.71
N LEU A 159 12.95 27.57 -1.43
CA LEU A 159 12.56 28.80 -0.74
C LEU A 159 13.76 29.75 -0.64
N ALA A 160 14.92 29.25 -0.23
CA ALA A 160 16.16 30.01 -0.15
C ALA A 160 16.56 30.63 -1.49
N SER A 161 16.50 29.82 -2.57
CA SER A 161 16.77 30.31 -3.94
C SER A 161 15.76 31.37 -4.39
N SER A 162 14.49 31.25 -4.00
CA SER A 162 13.45 32.25 -4.27
C SER A 162 13.69 33.56 -3.52
N VAL A 163 14.08 33.49 -2.23
CA VAL A 163 14.40 34.68 -1.41
C VAL A 163 15.63 35.38 -1.97
N ALA A 164 16.70 34.65 -2.31
CA ALA A 164 17.90 35.17 -2.92
C ALA A 164 17.61 35.83 -4.28
N GLY A 165 16.82 35.18 -5.13
CA GLY A 165 16.39 35.74 -6.43
C GLY A 165 15.62 37.06 -6.29
N LYS A 166 14.69 37.13 -5.32
CA LYS A 166 13.96 38.38 -5.02
C LYS A 166 14.87 39.47 -4.51
N GLY A 167 15.88 39.12 -3.70
CA GLY A 167 16.93 40.06 -3.24
C GLY A 167 17.73 40.63 -4.42
N ALA A 168 17.96 39.83 -5.45
CA ALA A 168 18.65 40.26 -6.69
C ALA A 168 17.71 40.89 -7.75
N GLY A 169 16.47 41.25 -7.37
CA GLY A 169 15.50 41.86 -8.29
C GLY A 169 14.92 40.92 -9.33
N ARG A 170 15.10 39.60 -9.20
CA ARG A 170 14.62 38.57 -10.13
C ARG A 170 13.29 37.97 -9.64
N ARG A 171 12.46 37.56 -10.59
CA ARG A 171 11.24 36.78 -10.28
C ARG A 171 11.63 35.34 -9.93
N GLY A 172 10.96 34.79 -8.93
CA GLY A 172 11.14 33.36 -8.60
C GLY A 172 10.72 32.48 -9.76
N HIS A 173 11.58 31.50 -10.12
CA HIS A 173 11.32 30.52 -11.19
C HIS A 173 11.37 29.12 -10.59
N ALA A 174 10.22 28.47 -10.44
CA ALA A 174 10.09 27.19 -9.76
C ALA A 174 10.98 26.07 -10.37
N PRO A 175 11.06 25.89 -11.70
CA PRO A 175 11.93 24.89 -12.29
C PRO A 175 13.44 25.11 -11.97
N SER A 176 13.91 26.37 -11.99
CA SER A 176 15.30 26.66 -11.62
C SER A 176 15.59 26.38 -10.14
N GLY A 177 14.65 26.75 -9.27
CA GLY A 177 14.75 26.42 -7.84
C GLY A 177 14.78 24.92 -7.58
N LEU A 178 13.97 24.15 -8.33
CA LEU A 178 13.96 22.71 -8.28
C LEU A 178 15.27 22.09 -8.76
N ALA A 179 15.82 22.56 -9.88
CA ALA A 179 17.10 22.11 -10.42
C ALA A 179 18.24 22.37 -9.43
N ILE A 180 18.30 23.58 -8.85
CA ILE A 180 19.29 23.93 -7.82
C ILE A 180 19.17 23.00 -6.60
N ALA A 181 17.93 22.77 -6.11
CA ALA A 181 17.71 21.91 -4.97
C ALA A 181 18.15 20.46 -5.25
N GLY A 182 17.75 19.90 -6.39
CA GLY A 182 18.14 18.55 -6.80
C GLY A 182 19.65 18.40 -6.93
N SER A 183 20.32 19.35 -7.60
CA SER A 183 21.78 19.33 -7.76
C SER A 183 22.51 19.40 -6.42
N LEU A 184 22.12 20.31 -5.53
CA LEU A 184 22.75 20.44 -4.22
C LEU A 184 22.56 19.20 -3.34
N MET A 185 21.37 18.60 -3.38
CA MET A 185 21.09 17.37 -2.62
C MET A 185 21.92 16.20 -3.14
N CYS A 186 21.98 15.99 -4.46
CA CYS A 186 22.79 14.93 -5.06
C CYS A 186 24.30 15.13 -4.89
N LEU A 187 24.78 16.38 -4.86
CA LEU A 187 26.18 16.68 -4.58
C LEU A 187 26.53 16.42 -3.11
N SER A 188 25.58 16.65 -2.19
CA SER A 188 25.76 16.40 -0.76
C SER A 188 25.69 14.92 -0.41
N ASP A 189 24.81 14.18 -1.05
CA ASP A 189 24.59 12.75 -0.89
C ASP A 189 24.09 12.15 -2.21
N PRO A 190 24.95 11.48 -2.99
CA PRO A 190 24.56 10.85 -4.25
C PRO A 190 23.46 9.79 -4.11
N PHE A 191 23.39 9.12 -2.95
CA PHE A 191 22.35 8.09 -2.70
C PHE A 191 20.96 8.68 -2.54
N CYS A 192 20.84 10.01 -2.30
CA CYS A 192 19.52 10.64 -2.23
C CYS A 192 18.71 10.48 -3.55
N ALA A 193 19.39 10.29 -4.69
CA ALA A 193 18.72 10.03 -5.96
C ALA A 193 17.92 8.72 -5.97
N CYS A 194 18.30 7.75 -5.14
CA CYS A 194 17.59 6.48 -4.95
C CYS A 194 16.53 6.55 -3.82
N ASP A 195 16.49 7.64 -3.06
CA ASP A 195 15.47 7.86 -2.04
C ASP A 195 14.10 8.13 -2.67
N LEU A 196 13.12 7.32 -2.33
CA LEU A 196 11.77 7.40 -2.88
C LEU A 196 11.10 8.75 -2.58
N GLY A 197 11.32 9.29 -1.37
CA GLY A 197 10.79 10.60 -0.98
C GLY A 197 11.37 11.73 -1.84
N PHE A 198 12.67 11.64 -2.19
CA PHE A 198 13.31 12.55 -3.13
C PHE A 198 12.69 12.41 -4.53
N GLN A 199 12.63 11.18 -5.08
CA GLN A 199 12.10 10.92 -6.43
C GLN A 199 10.66 11.43 -6.59
N LEU A 200 9.74 11.01 -5.72
CA LEU A 200 8.34 11.41 -5.76
C LEU A 200 8.19 12.93 -5.59
N SER A 201 8.99 13.52 -4.73
CA SER A 201 8.96 14.96 -4.47
C SER A 201 9.48 15.79 -5.64
N MET A 202 10.58 15.37 -6.28
CA MET A 202 11.11 16.01 -7.49
C MET A 202 10.14 15.89 -8.65
N LEU A 203 9.62 14.69 -8.89
CA LEU A 203 8.71 14.38 -9.99
C LEU A 203 7.39 15.18 -9.87
N SER A 204 6.81 15.24 -8.68
CA SER A 204 5.57 16.00 -8.43
C SER A 204 5.73 17.49 -8.71
N VAL A 205 6.83 18.10 -8.23
CA VAL A 205 7.04 19.55 -8.41
C VAL A 205 7.42 19.87 -9.85
N ALA A 206 8.24 19.04 -10.49
CA ALA A 206 8.57 19.18 -11.91
C ALA A 206 7.30 19.13 -12.77
N SER A 207 6.48 18.09 -12.58
CA SER A 207 5.24 17.90 -13.34
C SER A 207 4.24 19.03 -13.10
N LEU A 208 4.07 19.47 -11.85
CA LEU A 208 3.17 20.56 -11.52
C LEU A 208 3.65 21.89 -12.15
N SER A 209 4.94 22.13 -12.19
CA SER A 209 5.53 23.33 -12.77
C SER A 209 5.37 23.36 -14.28
N LEU A 210 5.55 22.21 -14.95
CA LEU A 210 5.49 22.09 -16.41
C LEU A 210 4.05 21.96 -16.91
N PHE A 211 3.27 21.04 -16.32
CA PHE A 211 1.95 20.64 -16.84
C PHE A 211 0.77 21.23 -16.05
N GLY A 212 0.99 21.87 -14.90
CA GLY A 212 -0.09 22.46 -14.09
C GLY A 212 -0.96 23.48 -14.86
N PRO A 213 -0.35 24.43 -15.62
CA PRO A 213 -1.12 25.35 -16.45
C PRO A 213 -1.91 24.63 -17.57
N TYR A 214 -1.30 23.62 -18.20
CA TYR A 214 -1.91 22.81 -19.26
C TYR A 214 -3.12 22.02 -18.72
N ALA A 215 -2.96 21.33 -17.59
CA ALA A 215 -4.04 20.57 -16.96
C ALA A 215 -5.21 21.46 -16.55
N ARG A 216 -4.94 22.67 -16.04
CA ARG A 216 -5.99 23.66 -15.73
C ARG A 216 -6.72 24.12 -17.00
N ALA A 217 -6.00 24.37 -18.09
CA ALA A 217 -6.60 24.74 -19.36
C ALA A 217 -7.47 23.59 -19.91
N THR A 218 -6.99 22.35 -19.83
CA THR A 218 -7.72 21.14 -20.21
C THR A 218 -9.00 20.95 -19.38
N LEU A 219 -8.91 21.07 -18.06
CA LEU A 219 -10.07 20.96 -17.19
C LEU A 219 -11.10 22.08 -17.42
N ASN A 220 -10.65 23.29 -17.69
CA ASN A 220 -11.54 24.40 -18.05
C ASN A 220 -12.19 24.21 -19.44
N ALA A 221 -11.53 23.51 -20.36
CA ALA A 221 -12.12 23.15 -21.64
C ALA A 221 -13.18 22.05 -21.51
N LEU A 222 -12.98 21.09 -20.60
CA LEU A 222 -13.94 20.01 -20.31
C LEU A 222 -15.14 20.53 -19.50
N ILE A 223 -14.85 21.18 -18.38
CA ILE A 223 -15.84 21.68 -17.41
C ILE A 223 -15.81 23.20 -17.49
N ALA A 224 -16.58 23.77 -18.43
CA ALA A 224 -16.62 25.21 -18.62
C ALA A 224 -16.98 25.91 -17.29
N PRO A 225 -16.23 26.95 -16.90
CA PRO A 225 -16.61 27.76 -15.76
C PRO A 225 -17.97 28.42 -16.00
N ARG A 226 -18.91 28.23 -15.06
CA ARG A 226 -20.20 28.91 -15.12
C ARG A 226 -20.01 30.40 -15.06
N THR A 227 -20.60 31.11 -16.01
CA THR A 227 -20.65 32.58 -15.97
C THR A 227 -21.61 33.07 -14.89
N TYR A 228 -21.45 34.30 -14.44
CA TYR A 228 -22.39 34.89 -13.48
C TYR A 228 -23.85 34.87 -13.98
N ARG A 229 -24.03 34.89 -15.30
CA ARG A 229 -25.36 34.85 -15.94
C ARG A 229 -25.99 33.45 -15.85
N GLU A 230 -25.16 32.40 -15.90
CA GLU A 230 -25.59 31.01 -15.77
C GLU A 230 -25.86 30.60 -14.31
N MET A 231 -25.35 31.35 -13.35
CA MET A 231 -25.60 31.16 -11.92
C MET A 231 -26.95 31.78 -11.47
N ARG A 232 -28.01 31.68 -12.29
CA ARG A 232 -29.33 32.34 -12.03
C ARG A 232 -29.97 31.89 -10.71
N LEU A 233 -29.81 30.60 -10.35
CA LEU A 233 -30.35 30.04 -9.11
C LEU A 233 -29.53 30.40 -7.86
N THR A 234 -28.32 30.95 -8.03
CA THR A 234 -27.48 31.36 -6.91
C THR A 234 -27.80 32.80 -6.53
N PRO A 235 -28.04 33.10 -5.23
CA PRO A 235 -28.23 34.48 -4.78
C PRO A 235 -27.06 35.38 -5.21
N ARG A 236 -27.38 36.63 -5.63
CA ARG A 236 -26.37 37.57 -6.16
C ARG A 236 -25.13 37.73 -5.27
N PRO A 237 -25.21 37.86 -3.93
CA PRO A 237 -24.03 38.03 -3.07
C PRO A 237 -23.15 36.77 -3.01
N LEU A 238 -23.71 35.58 -3.26
CA LEU A 238 -22.96 34.31 -3.22
C LEU A 238 -22.26 33.99 -4.53
N ARG A 239 -22.63 34.61 -5.66
CA ARG A 239 -22.04 34.32 -6.98
C ARG A 239 -20.50 34.45 -7.03
N PRO A 240 -19.87 35.53 -6.50
CA PRO A 240 -18.43 35.66 -6.50
C PRO A 240 -17.75 34.56 -5.67
N HIS A 241 -18.34 34.15 -4.54
CA HIS A 241 -17.83 33.09 -3.68
C HIS A 241 -17.92 31.74 -4.38
N MET A 242 -19.05 31.43 -5.01
CA MET A 242 -19.22 30.17 -5.79
C MET A 242 -18.31 30.13 -7.01
N ALA A 243 -18.07 31.24 -7.70
CA ALA A 243 -17.13 31.32 -8.81
C ALA A 243 -15.68 31.14 -8.34
N LYS A 244 -15.31 31.68 -7.17
CA LYS A 244 -14.01 31.50 -6.53
C LYS A 244 -13.83 30.04 -6.10
N LEU A 245 -14.83 29.45 -5.45
CA LEU A 245 -14.83 28.05 -5.05
C LEU A 245 -14.65 27.12 -6.26
N GLY A 246 -15.43 27.31 -7.32
CA GLY A 246 -15.33 26.51 -8.55
C GLY A 246 -13.96 26.62 -9.24
N ARG A 247 -13.31 27.79 -9.17
CA ARG A 247 -11.91 27.94 -9.67
C ARG A 247 -10.92 27.21 -8.78
N SER A 248 -11.07 27.30 -7.46
CA SER A 248 -10.21 26.61 -6.49
C SER A 248 -10.30 25.10 -6.67
N VAL A 249 -11.53 24.56 -6.72
CA VAL A 249 -11.79 23.12 -6.92
C VAL A 249 -11.12 22.61 -8.21
N ARG A 250 -11.33 23.31 -9.35
CA ARG A 250 -10.68 22.92 -10.62
C ARG A 250 -9.16 22.99 -10.55
N SER A 251 -8.61 24.03 -9.90
CA SER A 251 -7.15 24.17 -9.76
C SER A 251 -6.57 23.06 -8.88
N SER A 252 -7.23 22.73 -7.78
CA SER A 252 -6.81 21.65 -6.87
C SER A 252 -6.92 20.28 -7.54
N LEU A 253 -8.01 20.03 -8.27
CA LEU A 253 -8.20 18.80 -9.02
C LEU A 253 -7.14 18.65 -10.13
N ALA A 254 -6.86 19.72 -10.88
CA ALA A 254 -5.81 19.71 -11.89
C ALA A 254 -4.44 19.41 -11.29
N ALA A 255 -4.11 20.01 -10.15
CA ALA A 255 -2.84 19.76 -9.45
C ALA A 255 -2.75 18.31 -8.96
N SER A 256 -3.81 17.80 -8.33
CA SER A 256 -3.86 16.42 -7.85
C SER A 256 -3.72 15.40 -8.99
N LEU A 257 -4.43 15.61 -10.10
CA LEU A 257 -4.33 14.74 -11.28
C LEU A 257 -2.93 14.75 -11.89
N VAL A 258 -2.30 15.92 -12.04
CA VAL A 258 -0.93 16.02 -12.57
C VAL A 258 0.05 15.27 -11.66
N CYS A 259 -0.02 15.48 -10.34
CA CYS A 259 0.85 14.78 -9.41
C CYS A 259 0.62 13.26 -9.46
N GLN A 260 -0.64 12.81 -9.43
CA GLN A 260 -0.95 11.38 -9.46
C GLN A 260 -0.52 10.73 -10.77
N LEU A 261 -0.82 11.34 -11.93
CA LEU A 261 -0.42 10.82 -13.24
C LEU A 261 1.09 10.81 -13.46
N SER A 262 1.85 11.67 -12.78
CA SER A 262 3.31 11.66 -12.89
C SER A 262 3.96 10.65 -11.94
N THR A 263 3.36 10.35 -10.80
CA THR A 263 3.95 9.51 -9.75
C THR A 263 3.41 8.09 -9.71
N TRP A 264 2.27 7.80 -10.39
CA TRP A 264 1.58 6.51 -10.28
C TRP A 264 2.47 5.31 -10.60
N ALA A 265 3.34 5.42 -11.62
CA ALA A 265 4.18 4.30 -12.03
C ALA A 265 5.25 3.96 -10.97
N VAL A 266 5.89 4.99 -10.39
CA VAL A 266 6.84 4.80 -9.28
C VAL A 266 6.14 4.22 -8.05
N VAL A 267 4.93 4.71 -7.74
CA VAL A 267 4.12 4.19 -6.62
C VAL A 267 3.71 2.74 -6.89
N ALA A 268 3.23 2.42 -8.09
CA ALA A 268 2.82 1.06 -8.47
C ALA A 268 3.98 0.06 -8.40
N VAL A 269 5.15 0.42 -8.93
CA VAL A 269 6.34 -0.45 -8.91
C VAL A 269 6.88 -0.65 -7.49
N THR A 270 6.81 0.40 -6.64
CA THR A 270 7.43 0.35 -5.32
C THR A 270 6.52 -0.24 -4.24
N PHE A 271 5.23 0.10 -4.29
CA PHE A 271 4.27 -0.30 -3.24
C PHE A 271 3.30 -1.39 -3.69
N GLY A 272 3.35 -1.84 -4.94
CA GLY A 272 2.44 -2.87 -5.45
C GLY A 272 0.96 -2.47 -5.47
N ARG A 273 0.63 -1.17 -5.28
CA ARG A 273 -0.76 -0.68 -5.20
C ARG A 273 -0.93 0.74 -5.74
N VAL A 274 -2.13 1.02 -6.25
CA VAL A 274 -2.51 2.33 -6.78
C VAL A 274 -3.86 2.73 -6.22
N SER A 275 -3.97 3.95 -5.66
CA SER A 275 -5.26 4.49 -5.22
C SER A 275 -6.04 5.05 -6.40
N THR A 276 -7.30 4.68 -6.52
CA THR A 276 -8.25 5.18 -7.53
C THR A 276 -8.96 6.45 -7.07
N VAL A 277 -9.14 6.61 -5.75
CA VAL A 277 -9.90 7.72 -5.14
C VAL A 277 -9.05 8.94 -4.79
N GLY A 278 -7.71 8.81 -4.88
CA GLY A 278 -6.74 9.82 -4.42
C GLY A 278 -7.02 11.27 -4.85
N PRO A 279 -7.35 11.58 -6.12
CA PRO A 279 -7.66 12.94 -6.55
C PRO A 279 -8.88 13.54 -5.85
N ILE A 280 -9.92 12.73 -5.63
CA ILE A 280 -11.16 13.17 -4.97
C ILE A 280 -10.93 13.31 -3.47
N ALA A 281 -10.26 12.33 -2.86
CA ALA A 281 -9.87 12.39 -1.46
C ALA A 281 -8.98 13.60 -1.16
N SER A 282 -8.00 13.89 -2.03
CA SER A 282 -7.15 15.09 -1.92
C SER A 282 -7.94 16.38 -2.03
N LEU A 283 -9.01 16.42 -2.84
CA LEU A 283 -9.88 17.58 -2.96
C LEU A 283 -10.70 17.83 -1.68
N ALA A 284 -11.16 16.77 -1.03
CA ALA A 284 -11.94 16.84 0.21
C ALA A 284 -11.05 17.17 1.43
N VAL A 285 -9.93 16.50 1.58
CA VAL A 285 -9.04 16.59 2.75
C VAL A 285 -8.04 17.74 2.64
N GLY A 286 -7.57 18.06 1.43
CA GLY A 286 -6.54 19.08 1.17
C GLY A 286 -6.81 20.45 1.80
N PRO A 287 -8.04 21.00 1.73
CA PRO A 287 -8.38 22.29 2.37
C PRO A 287 -8.21 22.30 3.89
N LEU A 288 -8.32 21.15 4.56
CA LEU A 288 -8.16 21.01 6.00
C LEU A 288 -6.69 20.97 6.44
N LEU A 289 -5.77 20.65 5.53
CA LEU A 289 -4.36 20.47 5.86
C LEU A 289 -3.72 21.78 6.36
N SER A 290 -3.95 22.90 5.67
CA SER A 290 -3.35 24.18 6.06
C SER A 290 -3.80 24.66 7.44
N PRO A 291 -5.11 24.69 7.78
CA PRO A 291 -5.53 25.02 9.13
C PRO A 291 -5.05 24.00 10.17
N LEU A 292 -5.00 22.72 9.85
CA LEU A 292 -4.50 21.67 10.75
C LEU A 292 -3.02 21.89 11.10
N VAL A 293 -2.17 22.08 10.09
CA VAL A 293 -0.71 22.33 10.30
C VAL A 293 -0.51 23.62 11.10
N LEU A 294 -1.23 24.69 10.74
CA LEU A 294 -1.14 25.97 11.42
C LEU A 294 -1.58 25.84 12.90
N ALA A 295 -2.73 25.23 13.16
CA ALA A 295 -3.24 25.02 14.52
C ALA A 295 -2.27 24.17 15.35
N GLY A 296 -1.71 23.10 14.78
CA GLY A 296 -0.71 22.26 15.43
C GLY A 296 0.59 23.01 15.77
N LEU A 297 1.12 23.81 14.84
CA LEU A 297 2.33 24.62 15.08
C LEU A 297 2.08 25.68 16.15
N VAL A 298 0.95 26.41 16.09
CA VAL A 298 0.60 27.44 17.07
C VAL A 298 0.35 26.81 18.45
N ALA A 299 -0.34 25.67 18.52
CA ALA A 299 -0.53 24.94 19.77
C ALA A 299 0.82 24.55 20.42
N CYS A 300 1.79 24.10 19.62
CA CYS A 300 3.13 23.77 20.11
C CYS A 300 3.90 25.01 20.58
N LEU A 301 3.79 26.14 19.88
CA LEU A 301 4.43 27.41 20.27
C LEU A 301 3.86 27.94 21.59
N LEU A 302 2.55 27.89 21.75
CA LEU A 302 1.83 28.40 22.93
C LEU A 302 1.66 27.35 24.04
N ALA A 303 2.31 26.20 23.90
CA ALA A 303 2.22 25.12 24.88
C ALA A 303 2.75 25.50 26.29
N ALA A 304 3.57 26.55 26.39
CA ALA A 304 4.00 27.11 27.68
C ALA A 304 2.87 27.82 28.44
N VAL A 305 1.75 28.17 27.78
CA VAL A 305 0.57 28.78 28.40
C VAL A 305 -0.49 27.67 28.55
N PRO A 306 -0.68 27.07 29.75
CA PRO A 306 -1.37 25.80 29.92
C PRO A 306 -2.80 25.79 29.35
N VAL A 307 -3.62 26.80 29.64
CA VAL A 307 -5.02 26.87 29.18
C VAL A 307 -5.10 27.10 27.68
N VAL A 308 -4.34 28.07 27.16
CA VAL A 308 -4.38 28.46 25.74
C VAL A 308 -3.79 27.35 24.88
N GLY A 309 -2.64 26.82 25.28
CA GLY A 309 -1.99 25.71 24.57
C GLY A 309 -2.85 24.46 24.56
N GLY A 310 -3.51 24.14 25.68
CA GLY A 310 -4.42 22.99 25.79
C GLY A 310 -5.65 23.13 24.88
N LEU A 311 -6.27 24.32 24.83
CA LEU A 311 -7.42 24.60 23.97
C LEU A 311 -7.04 24.51 22.48
N LEU A 312 -5.92 25.12 22.09
CA LEU A 312 -5.45 25.07 20.70
C LEU A 312 -5.08 23.66 20.27
N LEU A 313 -4.51 22.87 21.19
CA LEU A 313 -4.20 21.47 20.92
C LEU A 313 -5.48 20.63 20.77
N ALA A 314 -6.53 20.92 21.54
CA ALA A 314 -7.83 20.27 21.38
C ALA A 314 -8.49 20.62 20.02
N VAL A 315 -8.39 21.89 19.58
CA VAL A 315 -8.87 22.30 18.26
C VAL A 315 -8.08 21.59 17.14
N ALA A 316 -6.74 21.52 17.26
CA ALA A 316 -5.91 20.83 16.30
C ALA A 316 -6.21 19.33 16.25
N ASP A 317 -6.45 18.70 17.40
CA ASP A 317 -6.85 17.30 17.52
C ASP A 317 -8.21 17.03 16.85
N GLY A 318 -9.21 17.89 17.11
CA GLY A 318 -10.52 17.81 16.45
C GLY A 318 -10.42 17.91 14.92
N LEU A 319 -9.59 18.82 14.41
CA LEU A 319 -9.32 18.91 12.96
C LEU A 319 -8.60 17.65 12.44
N ALA A 320 -7.67 17.11 13.20
CA ALA A 320 -6.96 15.89 12.84
C ALA A 320 -7.90 14.68 12.82
N CYS A 321 -8.78 14.54 13.82
CA CYS A 321 -9.81 13.50 13.84
C CYS A 321 -10.76 13.62 12.64
N LEU A 322 -11.14 14.84 12.25
CA LEU A 322 -11.95 15.05 11.05
C LEU A 322 -11.22 14.59 9.77
N VAL A 323 -9.93 14.89 9.66
CA VAL A 323 -9.09 14.44 8.53
C VAL A 323 -9.00 12.90 8.51
N VAL A 324 -8.78 12.26 9.66
CA VAL A 324 -8.76 10.79 9.77
C VAL A 324 -10.12 10.20 9.39
N ALA A 325 -11.22 10.74 9.92
CA ALA A 325 -12.57 10.25 9.62
C ALA A 325 -12.89 10.34 8.13
N LEU A 326 -12.60 11.46 7.49
CA LEU A 326 -12.80 11.63 6.04
C LEU A 326 -11.91 10.66 5.25
N THR A 327 -10.63 10.48 5.65
CA THR A 327 -9.72 9.56 4.98
C THR A 327 -10.23 8.12 5.06
N ARG A 328 -10.75 7.70 6.22
CA ARG A 328 -11.37 6.37 6.40
C ARG A 328 -12.57 6.16 5.49
N GLN A 329 -13.43 7.19 5.32
CA GLN A 329 -14.56 7.08 4.41
C GLN A 329 -14.11 6.84 2.96
N PHE A 330 -13.04 7.49 2.50
CA PHE A 330 -12.48 7.25 1.17
C PHE A 330 -11.77 5.90 1.09
N ALA A 331 -11.06 5.49 2.12
CA ALA A 331 -10.39 4.18 2.18
C ALA A 331 -11.38 3.01 2.19
N ALA A 332 -12.56 3.20 2.82
CA ALA A 332 -13.62 2.19 2.88
C ALA A 332 -14.42 2.03 1.57
N LEU A 333 -14.20 2.90 0.57
CA LEU A 333 -14.86 2.74 -0.72
C LEU A 333 -14.34 1.48 -1.42
N PRO A 334 -15.23 0.69 -2.05
CA PRO A 334 -14.79 -0.47 -2.84
C PRO A 334 -13.78 -0.02 -3.90
N PHE A 335 -12.72 -0.79 -4.05
CA PHE A 335 -11.62 -0.49 -4.98
C PHE A 335 -10.93 0.87 -4.76
N SER A 336 -10.97 1.42 -3.55
CA SER A 336 -10.24 2.65 -3.20
C SER A 336 -8.73 2.52 -3.47
N SER A 337 -8.20 1.33 -3.28
CA SER A 337 -6.85 0.91 -3.64
C SER A 337 -6.90 -0.41 -4.39
N VAL A 338 -6.08 -0.54 -5.42
CA VAL A 338 -5.98 -1.76 -6.24
C VAL A 338 -4.54 -2.24 -6.20
N ALA A 339 -4.37 -3.52 -5.84
CA ALA A 339 -3.07 -4.18 -5.91
C ALA A 339 -2.69 -4.37 -7.39
N VAL A 340 -1.47 -3.99 -7.74
CA VAL A 340 -0.96 -4.08 -9.12
C VAL A 340 0.50 -4.53 -9.11
N VAL A 341 0.84 -5.48 -9.95
CA VAL A 341 2.22 -5.84 -10.22
C VAL A 341 2.58 -5.40 -11.62
N VAL A 342 3.48 -4.45 -11.71
CA VAL A 342 3.93 -3.87 -12.99
C VAL A 342 5.45 -3.98 -13.12
N PRO A 343 5.96 -4.30 -14.31
CA PRO A 343 7.40 -4.36 -14.53
C PRO A 343 8.02 -2.96 -14.46
N ARG A 344 9.27 -2.87 -14.04
CA ARG A 344 9.99 -1.58 -13.83
C ARG A 344 10.01 -0.65 -15.05
N TRP A 345 9.96 -1.18 -16.26
CA TRP A 345 9.94 -0.33 -17.46
C TRP A 345 8.68 0.58 -17.54
N VAL A 346 7.63 0.25 -16.79
CA VAL A 346 6.41 1.08 -16.70
C VAL A 346 6.71 2.47 -16.11
N GLU A 347 7.77 2.62 -15.33
CA GLU A 347 8.23 3.93 -14.81
C GLU A 347 8.63 4.90 -15.93
N LEU A 348 8.95 4.39 -17.12
CA LEU A 348 9.26 5.21 -18.28
C LEU A 348 8.00 5.80 -18.95
N LEU A 349 6.83 5.22 -18.76
CA LEU A 349 5.59 5.68 -19.41
C LEU A 349 5.23 7.14 -19.08
N PRO A 350 5.23 7.60 -17.82
CA PRO A 350 4.99 9.01 -17.52
C PRO A 350 6.00 9.94 -18.18
N ILE A 351 7.27 9.52 -18.29
CA ILE A 351 8.33 10.29 -18.95
C ILE A 351 8.05 10.38 -20.45
N ILE A 352 7.73 9.27 -21.11
CA ILE A 352 7.39 9.23 -22.54
C ILE A 352 6.18 10.12 -22.80
N VAL A 353 5.12 10.00 -22.01
CA VAL A 353 3.92 10.84 -22.14
C VAL A 353 4.26 12.31 -21.93
N ALA A 354 5.10 12.65 -20.94
CA ALA A 354 5.54 14.01 -20.70
C ALA A 354 6.32 14.59 -21.90
N LEU A 355 7.25 13.82 -22.47
CA LEU A 355 8.02 14.22 -23.65
C LEU A 355 7.12 14.42 -24.89
N LEU A 356 6.17 13.51 -25.09
CA LEU A 356 5.19 13.65 -26.19
C LEU A 356 4.29 14.89 -26.00
N LEU A 357 3.82 15.15 -24.77
CA LEU A 357 3.04 16.35 -24.47
C LEU A 357 3.87 17.63 -24.69
N LEU A 358 5.14 17.63 -24.33
CA LEU A 358 6.03 18.78 -24.58
C LEU A 358 6.32 18.98 -26.07
N ALA A 359 6.54 17.90 -26.81
CA ALA A 359 6.85 17.97 -28.26
C ALA A 359 5.62 18.40 -29.08
N LEU A 360 4.46 17.85 -28.79
CA LEU A 360 3.24 18.09 -29.58
C LEU A 360 2.45 19.29 -29.06
N TRP A 361 2.52 19.58 -27.75
CA TRP A 361 1.76 20.60 -27.03
C TRP A 361 0.34 20.82 -27.60
N PRO A 362 -0.51 19.77 -27.62
CA PRO A 362 -1.80 19.82 -28.30
C PRO A 362 -2.73 20.83 -27.63
N ARG A 363 -3.42 21.63 -28.43
CA ARG A 363 -4.41 22.57 -27.90
C ARG A 363 -5.62 21.80 -27.36
N PRO A 364 -6.00 21.96 -26.08
CA PRO A 364 -7.13 21.26 -25.51
C PRO A 364 -8.44 21.79 -26.12
N SER A 365 -9.01 21.10 -27.09
CA SER A 365 -10.33 21.35 -27.61
C SER A 365 -11.32 20.32 -27.06
N ARG A 366 -12.56 20.75 -26.78
CA ARG A 366 -13.60 19.85 -26.22
C ARG A 366 -13.81 18.59 -27.06
N ARG A 367 -13.81 18.74 -28.40
CA ARG A 367 -14.03 17.62 -29.33
C ARG A 367 -12.89 16.61 -29.28
N VAL A 368 -11.65 17.06 -29.26
CA VAL A 368 -10.47 16.20 -29.16
C VAL A 368 -10.42 15.52 -27.79
N LEU A 369 -10.59 16.28 -26.72
CA LEU A 369 -10.60 15.74 -25.36
C LEU A 369 -11.73 14.70 -25.17
N ALA A 370 -12.94 14.98 -25.64
CA ALA A 370 -14.04 14.03 -25.59
C ALA A 370 -13.73 12.72 -26.34
N ARG A 371 -13.14 12.82 -27.56
CA ARG A 371 -12.74 11.63 -28.35
C ARG A 371 -11.64 10.83 -27.66
N VAL A 372 -10.62 11.50 -27.14
CA VAL A 372 -9.51 10.85 -26.40
C VAL A 372 -10.01 10.21 -25.12
N SER A 373 -10.87 10.91 -24.35
CA SER A 373 -11.46 10.36 -23.12
C SER A 373 -12.38 9.17 -23.43
N LEU A 374 -13.20 9.25 -24.46
CA LEU A 374 -14.09 8.14 -24.85
C LEU A 374 -13.28 6.94 -25.37
N GLY A 375 -12.26 7.18 -26.19
CA GLY A 375 -11.35 6.13 -26.66
C GLY A 375 -10.58 5.48 -25.52
N GLY A 376 -10.04 6.29 -24.60
CA GLY A 376 -9.36 5.77 -23.40
C GLY A 376 -10.29 4.95 -22.52
N LEU A 377 -11.52 5.40 -22.32
CA LEU A 377 -12.55 4.66 -21.56
C LEU A 377 -12.89 3.32 -22.26
N ALA A 378 -13.07 3.33 -23.58
CA ALA A 378 -13.36 2.11 -24.33
C ALA A 378 -12.21 1.09 -24.21
N VAL A 379 -10.96 1.54 -24.31
CA VAL A 379 -9.77 0.70 -24.10
C VAL A 379 -9.71 0.17 -22.67
N ALA A 380 -9.96 1.01 -21.67
CA ALA A 380 -9.98 0.59 -20.27
C ALA A 380 -11.06 -0.46 -20.00
N ILE A 381 -12.27 -0.28 -20.57
CA ILE A 381 -13.36 -1.26 -20.49
C ILE A 381 -12.96 -2.58 -21.18
N ALA A 382 -12.36 -2.51 -22.36
CA ALA A 382 -11.93 -3.72 -23.08
C ALA A 382 -10.85 -4.49 -22.30
N ILE A 383 -9.89 -3.79 -21.70
CA ILE A 383 -8.87 -4.39 -20.82
C ILE A 383 -9.53 -5.00 -19.58
N PHE A 384 -10.44 -4.27 -18.93
CA PHE A 384 -11.18 -4.77 -17.78
C PHE A 384 -11.96 -6.06 -18.11
N VAL A 385 -12.74 -6.04 -19.17
CA VAL A 385 -13.51 -7.22 -19.62
C VAL A 385 -12.56 -8.38 -19.93
N ARG A 386 -11.44 -8.14 -20.59
CA ARG A 386 -10.48 -9.21 -20.94
C ARG A 386 -9.79 -9.82 -19.73
N LEU A 387 -9.41 -9.01 -18.73
CA LEU A 387 -8.62 -9.45 -17.58
C LEU A 387 -9.46 -9.95 -16.41
N TYR A 388 -10.72 -9.51 -16.29
CA TYR A 388 -11.53 -9.79 -15.11
C TYR A 388 -12.83 -10.54 -15.42
N VAL A 389 -13.38 -10.41 -16.64
CA VAL A 389 -14.66 -11.05 -16.99
C VAL A 389 -14.45 -12.27 -17.88
N LEU A 390 -13.62 -12.15 -18.93
CA LEU A 390 -13.39 -13.22 -19.90
C LEU A 390 -12.17 -14.09 -19.49
N VAL A 391 -12.11 -14.50 -18.24
CA VAL A 391 -11.05 -15.37 -17.73
C VAL A 391 -11.49 -16.83 -17.89
N PRO A 392 -10.66 -17.71 -18.46
CA PRO A 392 -11.00 -19.13 -18.55
C PRO A 392 -11.03 -19.78 -17.18
N ALA A 393 -11.84 -20.83 -17.03
CA ALA A 393 -11.83 -21.67 -15.84
C ALA A 393 -10.42 -22.23 -15.60
N SER A 394 -9.93 -22.06 -14.39
CA SER A 394 -8.54 -22.43 -14.03
C SER A 394 -8.37 -22.64 -12.53
N VAL A 395 -7.45 -23.53 -12.19
CA VAL A 395 -6.93 -23.69 -10.83
C VAL A 395 -5.43 -23.37 -10.87
N THR A 396 -5.01 -22.43 -10.05
CA THR A 396 -3.62 -21.94 -10.03
C THR A 396 -3.05 -22.04 -8.63
N VAL A 397 -1.96 -22.77 -8.47
CA VAL A 397 -1.16 -22.75 -7.24
C VAL A 397 -0.31 -21.50 -7.27
N LEU A 398 -0.50 -20.63 -6.30
CA LEU A 398 0.18 -19.34 -6.22
C LEU A 398 1.55 -19.49 -5.55
N ASP A 399 2.52 -18.72 -6.02
CA ASP A 399 3.86 -18.65 -5.40
C ASP A 399 3.84 -17.64 -4.25
N VAL A 400 3.60 -18.14 -3.05
CA VAL A 400 3.56 -17.37 -1.79
C VAL A 400 4.74 -17.67 -0.87
N GLY A 401 5.75 -18.39 -1.35
CA GLY A 401 6.90 -18.82 -0.56
C GLY A 401 6.67 -20.18 0.11
N GLN A 402 6.92 -20.27 1.41
CA GLN A 402 6.60 -21.46 2.20
C GLN A 402 5.17 -21.34 2.73
N GLY A 403 4.25 -22.08 2.16
CA GLY A 403 2.84 -22.06 2.50
C GLY A 403 1.99 -22.41 1.30
N ASP A 404 0.71 -22.54 1.53
CA ASP A 404 -0.26 -22.90 0.51
C ASP A 404 -1.15 -21.70 0.15
N ALA A 405 -1.39 -21.54 -1.13
CA ALA A 405 -2.40 -20.63 -1.66
C ALA A 405 -2.86 -21.14 -3.04
N ILE A 406 -4.13 -21.51 -3.17
CA ILE A 406 -4.66 -22.09 -4.39
C ILE A 406 -5.84 -21.25 -4.86
N LEU A 407 -5.68 -20.64 -6.02
CA LEU A 407 -6.70 -19.79 -6.64
C LEU A 407 -7.53 -20.60 -7.63
N VAL A 408 -8.83 -20.64 -7.42
CA VAL A 408 -9.85 -21.20 -8.33
C VAL A 408 -10.57 -20.05 -9.00
N ARG A 409 -10.63 -20.04 -10.34
CA ARG A 409 -11.29 -18.98 -11.12
C ARG A 409 -12.18 -19.55 -12.19
N ASP A 410 -13.34 -18.89 -12.40
CA ASP A 410 -14.22 -19.13 -13.55
C ASP A 410 -14.90 -17.81 -13.96
N GLY A 411 -14.50 -17.26 -15.08
CA GLY A 411 -14.93 -15.93 -15.51
C GLY A 411 -14.64 -14.85 -14.46
N PRO A 412 -15.66 -14.10 -14.01
CA PRO A 412 -15.50 -13.07 -13.00
C PRO A 412 -15.34 -13.62 -11.57
N HIS A 413 -15.64 -14.89 -11.36
CA HIS A 413 -15.64 -15.52 -10.04
C HIS A 413 -14.24 -16.00 -9.65
N ALA A 414 -13.88 -15.79 -8.38
CA ALA A 414 -12.60 -16.20 -7.82
C ALA A 414 -12.76 -16.67 -6.38
N LEU A 415 -12.16 -17.80 -6.04
CA LEU A 415 -12.09 -18.35 -4.70
C LEU A 415 -10.64 -18.72 -4.39
N LEU A 416 -10.23 -18.46 -3.16
CA LEU A 416 -8.90 -18.77 -2.69
C LEU A 416 -8.98 -19.84 -1.60
N VAL A 417 -8.15 -20.89 -1.70
CA VAL A 417 -7.93 -21.88 -0.64
C VAL A 417 -6.56 -21.60 -0.05
N ASP A 418 -6.54 -21.24 1.21
CA ASP A 418 -5.39 -20.73 1.98
C ASP A 418 -4.77 -19.44 1.43
N THR A 419 -4.08 -18.71 2.29
CA THR A 419 -3.51 -17.40 1.95
C THR A 419 -1.97 -17.39 1.93
N GLY A 420 -1.34 -18.46 2.39
CA GLY A 420 0.09 -18.47 2.60
C GLY A 420 0.55 -17.50 3.71
N PRO A 421 1.86 -17.35 3.91
CA PRO A 421 2.42 -16.47 4.92
C PRO A 421 2.55 -15.02 4.41
N GLY A 422 2.04 -14.04 5.16
CA GLY A 422 2.28 -12.61 4.97
C GLY A 422 1.82 -12.03 3.63
N ASP A 423 2.49 -10.97 3.18
CA ASP A 423 2.08 -10.10 2.08
C ASP A 423 2.23 -10.68 0.65
N ALA A 424 2.90 -11.82 0.51
CA ALA A 424 3.14 -12.46 -0.80
C ALA A 424 1.85 -12.77 -1.56
N ILE A 425 0.75 -13.03 -0.85
CA ILE A 425 -0.56 -13.34 -1.45
C ILE A 425 -1.11 -12.15 -2.25
N THR A 426 -0.94 -10.93 -1.78
CA THR A 426 -1.45 -9.74 -2.47
C THR A 426 -0.77 -9.54 -3.82
N ASP A 427 0.54 -9.77 -3.88
CA ASP A 427 1.30 -9.73 -5.13
C ASP A 427 0.94 -10.89 -6.06
N ALA A 428 0.74 -12.09 -5.51
CA ALA A 428 0.35 -13.27 -6.28
C ALA A 428 -1.04 -13.08 -6.93
N LEU A 429 -2.03 -12.57 -6.19
CA LEU A 429 -3.36 -12.24 -6.71
C LEU A 429 -3.31 -11.09 -7.72
N ALA A 430 -2.49 -10.07 -7.49
CA ALA A 430 -2.31 -8.97 -8.44
C ALA A 430 -1.71 -9.45 -9.78
N ARG A 431 -0.76 -10.40 -9.76
CA ARG A 431 -0.22 -11.05 -10.99
C ARG A 431 -1.28 -11.83 -11.75
N GLN A 432 -2.26 -12.40 -11.04
CA GLN A 432 -3.39 -13.11 -11.61
C GLN A 432 -4.56 -12.18 -11.95
N HIS A 433 -4.42 -10.87 -11.76
CA HIS A 433 -5.46 -9.87 -12.00
C HIS A 433 -6.76 -10.18 -11.22
N VAL A 434 -6.65 -10.57 -9.95
CA VAL A 434 -7.80 -10.77 -9.06
C VAL A 434 -8.06 -9.47 -8.30
N LEU A 435 -9.25 -8.89 -8.49
CA LEU A 435 -9.68 -7.67 -7.81
C LEU A 435 -10.58 -7.93 -6.61
N TRP A 436 -11.27 -9.07 -6.57
CA TRP A 436 -12.14 -9.50 -5.48
C TRP A 436 -12.14 -11.02 -5.41
N LEU A 437 -12.51 -11.54 -4.25
CA LEU A 437 -12.72 -12.94 -4.00
C LEU A 437 -14.18 -13.16 -3.58
N ASP A 438 -14.85 -14.14 -4.18
CA ASP A 438 -16.19 -14.55 -3.74
C ASP A 438 -16.08 -15.22 -2.36
N ALA A 439 -15.02 -16.01 -2.15
CA ALA A 439 -14.75 -16.62 -0.86
C ALA A 439 -13.25 -16.91 -0.67
N VAL A 440 -12.86 -17.02 0.60
CA VAL A 440 -11.59 -17.62 1.04
C VAL A 440 -11.94 -18.84 1.89
N ILE A 441 -11.29 -19.97 1.66
CA ILE A 441 -11.37 -21.17 2.50
C ILE A 441 -10.02 -21.33 3.18
N VAL A 442 -10.02 -21.38 4.50
CA VAL A 442 -8.83 -21.68 5.31
C VAL A 442 -8.89 -23.14 5.71
N THR A 443 -7.83 -23.88 5.40
CA THR A 443 -7.80 -25.32 5.70
C THR A 443 -7.55 -25.57 7.19
N HIS A 444 -6.60 -24.86 7.81
CA HIS A 444 -6.30 -24.91 9.24
C HIS A 444 -5.54 -23.63 9.67
N LEU A 445 -5.28 -23.45 10.96
CA LEU A 445 -4.87 -22.16 11.53
C LEU A 445 -3.36 -21.90 11.60
N HIS A 446 -2.51 -22.65 10.91
CA HIS A 446 -1.07 -22.36 10.87
C HIS A 446 -0.78 -21.09 10.05
N ASP A 447 0.28 -20.37 10.43
CA ASP A 447 0.68 -19.08 9.82
C ASP A 447 0.98 -19.19 8.32
N ASP A 448 1.45 -20.32 7.84
CA ASP A 448 1.72 -20.59 6.42
C ASP A 448 0.46 -20.89 5.58
N HIS A 449 -0.72 -20.89 6.21
CA HIS A 449 -2.04 -20.98 5.58
C HIS A 449 -2.90 -19.74 5.84
N THR A 450 -2.73 -19.05 6.97
CA THR A 450 -3.57 -17.92 7.39
C THR A 450 -2.85 -16.57 7.41
N GLY A 451 -1.51 -16.57 7.35
CA GLY A 451 -0.71 -15.37 7.59
C GLY A 451 -0.97 -14.21 6.62
N GLY A 452 -1.54 -14.48 5.43
CA GLY A 452 -1.89 -13.45 4.45
C GLY A 452 -3.27 -12.80 4.65
N ILE A 453 -4.07 -13.22 5.63
CA ILE A 453 -5.44 -12.69 5.85
C ILE A 453 -5.42 -11.20 6.20
N ASP A 454 -4.48 -10.74 7.05
CA ASP A 454 -4.34 -9.31 7.38
C ASP A 454 -3.99 -8.48 6.15
N ASP A 455 -3.10 -8.98 5.30
CA ASP A 455 -2.66 -8.29 4.09
C ASP A 455 -3.76 -8.23 2.99
N LEU A 456 -4.66 -9.22 2.96
CA LEU A 456 -5.86 -9.19 2.09
C LEU A 456 -6.88 -8.17 2.58
N ALA A 457 -7.01 -8.01 3.90
CA ALA A 457 -8.03 -7.15 4.49
C ALA A 457 -7.85 -5.69 4.07
N GLY A 458 -8.84 -5.14 3.37
CA GLY A 458 -8.83 -3.78 2.84
C GLY A 458 -8.13 -3.59 1.48
N LEU A 459 -7.49 -4.64 0.91
CA LEU A 459 -6.89 -4.60 -0.42
C LEU A 459 -7.72 -5.38 -1.44
N VAL A 460 -8.19 -6.58 -1.05
CA VAL A 460 -8.99 -7.45 -1.92
C VAL A 460 -10.34 -7.70 -1.24
N PRO A 461 -11.42 -7.04 -1.71
CA PRO A 461 -12.75 -7.29 -1.19
C PRO A 461 -13.09 -8.78 -1.26
N THR A 462 -13.55 -9.34 -0.15
CA THR A 462 -13.85 -10.77 0.00
C THR A 462 -15.29 -10.93 0.50
N GLY A 463 -16.04 -11.83 -0.14
CA GLY A 463 -17.46 -12.06 0.17
C GLY A 463 -17.67 -12.88 1.44
N SER A 464 -16.94 -14.00 1.58
CA SER A 464 -17.09 -14.92 2.70
C SER A 464 -15.75 -15.54 3.07
N LEU A 465 -15.60 -15.93 4.33
CA LEU A 465 -14.49 -16.73 4.84
C LEU A 465 -15.05 -18.05 5.36
N TYR A 466 -14.49 -19.15 4.91
CA TYR A 466 -14.86 -20.49 5.41
C TYR A 466 -13.70 -21.11 6.16
N VAL A 467 -14.03 -21.78 7.26
CA VAL A 467 -13.11 -22.52 8.12
C VAL A 467 -13.68 -23.92 8.43
N GLY A 468 -12.91 -24.81 9.04
CA GLY A 468 -13.45 -26.10 9.51
C GLY A 468 -14.53 -25.93 10.59
N GLU A 469 -15.40 -26.92 10.74
CA GLU A 469 -16.48 -26.89 11.77
C GLU A 469 -15.91 -26.74 13.18
N GLY A 470 -16.40 -25.74 13.93
CA GLY A 470 -15.96 -25.39 15.30
C GLY A 470 -14.79 -24.42 15.36
N VAL A 471 -14.07 -24.19 14.26
CA VAL A 471 -12.88 -23.34 14.21
C VAL A 471 -13.22 -21.85 14.40
N SER A 472 -14.41 -21.41 13.98
CA SER A 472 -14.83 -20.00 14.12
C SER A 472 -14.82 -19.51 15.57
N GLY A 473 -15.15 -20.39 16.53
CA GLY A 473 -15.11 -20.12 17.97
C GLY A 473 -13.72 -20.21 18.59
N SER A 474 -12.74 -20.77 17.90
CA SER A 474 -11.37 -21.02 18.38
C SER A 474 -10.33 -20.09 17.76
N LEU A 475 -10.74 -19.13 16.92
CA LEU A 475 -9.85 -18.20 16.24
C LEU A 475 -9.01 -17.40 17.26
N PRO A 476 -7.66 -17.34 17.11
CA PRO A 476 -6.84 -16.43 17.89
C PRO A 476 -7.30 -14.99 17.76
N GLU A 477 -7.24 -14.18 18.84
CA GLU A 477 -7.75 -12.79 18.85
C GLU A 477 -7.22 -11.91 17.71
N GLY A 478 -5.97 -12.13 17.28
CA GLY A 478 -5.36 -11.43 16.14
C GLY A 478 -6.07 -11.79 14.86
N LEU A 479 -6.10 -13.07 14.55
CA LEU A 479 -6.70 -13.62 13.33
C LEU A 479 -8.20 -13.37 13.26
N GLY A 480 -8.93 -13.45 14.39
CA GLY A 480 -10.35 -13.12 14.45
C GLY A 480 -10.63 -11.67 14.05
N ARG A 481 -9.82 -10.72 14.55
CA ARG A 481 -9.92 -9.30 14.14
C ARG A 481 -9.64 -9.08 12.66
N ASP A 482 -8.68 -9.81 12.10
CA ASP A 482 -8.31 -9.69 10.69
C ASP A 482 -9.38 -10.33 9.80
N ALA A 483 -9.96 -11.46 10.22
CA ALA A 483 -11.11 -12.08 9.58
C ALA A 483 -12.34 -11.16 9.60
N ASP A 484 -12.64 -10.52 10.73
CA ASP A 484 -13.71 -9.52 10.85
C ASP A 484 -13.48 -8.31 9.93
N ARG A 485 -12.23 -7.87 9.77
CA ARG A 485 -11.86 -6.81 8.82
C ARG A 485 -12.02 -7.24 7.37
N LEU A 486 -11.78 -8.52 7.06
CA LEU A 486 -11.86 -9.06 5.71
C LEU A 486 -13.32 -9.24 5.27
N VAL A 487 -14.15 -9.91 6.08
CA VAL A 487 -15.52 -10.34 5.69
C VAL A 487 -16.62 -9.84 6.63
N GLY A 488 -16.31 -9.11 7.70
CA GLY A 488 -17.27 -8.73 8.74
C GLY A 488 -17.80 -9.96 9.47
N SER A 489 -19.12 -10.16 9.50
CA SER A 489 -19.76 -11.32 10.14
C SER A 489 -19.90 -12.55 9.22
N GLY A 490 -19.21 -12.56 8.08
CA GLY A 490 -19.36 -13.58 7.05
C GLY A 490 -18.47 -14.82 7.19
N ILE A 491 -18.17 -15.27 8.43
CA ILE A 491 -17.42 -16.51 8.65
C ILE A 491 -18.41 -17.69 8.63
N GLY A 492 -18.21 -18.61 7.66
CA GLY A 492 -18.92 -19.86 7.55
C GLY A 492 -18.07 -21.04 7.99
N GLU A 493 -18.69 -22.13 8.38
CA GLU A 493 -18.01 -23.37 8.73
C GLU A 493 -18.31 -24.46 7.71
N LEU A 494 -17.36 -25.34 7.47
CA LEU A 494 -17.44 -26.46 6.53
C LEU A 494 -17.19 -27.78 7.26
N CYS A 495 -18.08 -28.75 7.03
CA CYS A 495 -17.91 -30.13 7.45
C CYS A 495 -18.09 -31.11 6.28
N ALA A 496 -17.76 -32.36 6.50
CA ALA A 496 -17.88 -33.40 5.48
C ALA A 496 -19.30 -33.51 4.91
N GLY A 497 -19.43 -33.33 3.61
CA GLY A 497 -20.70 -33.34 2.88
C GLY A 497 -21.14 -31.96 2.39
N ASP A 498 -20.57 -30.88 2.92
CA ASP A 498 -20.87 -29.53 2.46
C ASP A 498 -20.30 -29.24 1.07
N GLU A 499 -20.99 -28.41 0.31
CA GLU A 499 -20.58 -28.01 -1.03
C GLU A 499 -20.46 -26.49 -1.16
N VAL A 500 -19.35 -26.03 -1.69
CA VAL A 500 -19.14 -24.64 -2.12
C VAL A 500 -19.09 -24.63 -3.65
N ARG A 501 -19.92 -23.79 -4.29
CA ARG A 501 -20.00 -23.68 -5.75
C ARG A 501 -19.46 -22.35 -6.23
N LEU A 502 -18.63 -22.39 -7.29
CA LEU A 502 -18.05 -21.22 -7.91
C LEU A 502 -18.08 -21.37 -9.45
N GLY A 503 -19.02 -20.69 -10.11
CA GLY A 503 -19.21 -20.89 -11.55
C GLY A 503 -19.49 -22.35 -11.89
N GLY A 504 -18.66 -22.95 -12.76
CA GLY A 504 -18.73 -24.37 -13.10
C GLY A 504 -17.96 -25.30 -12.15
N PHE A 505 -17.29 -24.76 -11.12
CA PHE A 505 -16.62 -25.57 -10.10
C PHE A 505 -17.56 -25.92 -8.94
N THR A 506 -17.43 -27.14 -8.45
CA THR A 506 -18.02 -27.59 -7.18
C THR A 506 -16.90 -28.12 -6.29
N MET A 507 -16.83 -27.65 -5.08
CA MET A 507 -15.90 -28.08 -4.04
C MET A 507 -16.69 -28.76 -2.94
N THR A 508 -16.53 -30.09 -2.83
CA THR A 508 -17.18 -30.89 -1.78
C THR A 508 -16.20 -31.08 -0.64
N CYS A 509 -16.59 -30.70 0.56
CA CYS A 509 -15.83 -30.95 1.78
C CYS A 509 -15.88 -32.45 2.11
N LEU A 510 -14.73 -33.08 2.28
CA LEU A 510 -14.60 -34.50 2.65
C LEU A 510 -14.18 -34.66 4.11
N TRP A 511 -13.57 -33.63 4.69
CA TRP A 511 -13.02 -33.57 6.04
C TRP A 511 -12.98 -32.10 6.52
N PRO A 512 -13.22 -31.77 7.80
CA PRO A 512 -13.43 -32.67 8.96
C PRO A 512 -14.85 -33.27 9.01
N ARG A 513 -15.00 -34.34 9.82
CA ARG A 513 -16.31 -34.97 10.11
C ARG A 513 -16.84 -34.64 11.49
N GLU A 514 -15.99 -34.08 12.32
CA GLU A 514 -16.27 -33.72 13.71
C GLU A 514 -15.77 -32.29 13.96
N VAL A 515 -16.29 -31.67 14.99
CA VAL A 515 -15.88 -30.32 15.41
C VAL A 515 -14.39 -30.32 15.78
N THR A 516 -13.63 -29.40 15.21
CA THR A 516 -12.19 -29.23 15.43
C THR A 516 -11.89 -27.81 15.91
N ASP A 517 -10.66 -27.57 16.39
CA ASP A 517 -10.20 -26.21 16.72
C ASP A 517 -9.26 -25.63 15.63
N GLY A 518 -8.92 -26.41 14.61
CA GLY A 518 -8.09 -26.01 13.49
C GLY A 518 -6.61 -25.85 13.81
N SER A 519 -6.15 -26.29 14.97
CA SER A 519 -4.78 -26.06 15.44
C SER A 519 -3.77 -27.08 14.90
N GLU A 520 -4.24 -28.25 14.48
CA GLU A 520 -3.39 -29.35 14.02
C GLU A 520 -3.51 -29.57 12.51
N ASN A 521 -2.49 -30.19 11.90
CA ASN A 521 -2.53 -30.54 10.47
C ASN A 521 -3.71 -31.46 10.12
N GLU A 522 -4.10 -32.32 11.05
CA GLU A 522 -5.20 -33.28 10.91
C GLU A 522 -6.57 -32.62 10.86
N ASP A 523 -6.69 -31.37 11.33
CA ASP A 523 -7.88 -30.55 11.26
C ASP A 523 -8.13 -29.93 9.89
N SER A 524 -7.18 -30.09 8.97
CA SER A 524 -7.21 -29.45 7.65
C SER A 524 -8.48 -29.80 6.87
N VAL A 525 -9.18 -28.79 6.38
CA VAL A 525 -10.32 -28.96 5.47
C VAL A 525 -9.84 -29.60 4.17
N CYS A 526 -10.32 -30.82 3.88
CA CYS A 526 -10.02 -31.52 2.64
C CYS A 526 -11.16 -31.35 1.64
N LEU A 527 -10.85 -30.87 0.44
CA LEU A 527 -11.81 -30.53 -0.59
C LEU A 527 -11.62 -31.37 -1.84
N LEU A 528 -12.68 -31.98 -2.36
CA LEU A 528 -12.76 -32.52 -3.71
C LEU A 528 -13.30 -31.46 -4.66
N LEU A 529 -12.44 -30.88 -5.46
CA LEU A 529 -12.80 -29.90 -6.47
C LEU A 529 -13.13 -30.62 -7.79
N THR A 530 -14.29 -30.32 -8.35
CA THR A 530 -14.74 -30.87 -9.63
C THR A 530 -15.17 -29.73 -10.57
N TYR A 531 -14.93 -29.90 -11.88
CA TYR A 531 -15.35 -28.95 -12.91
C TYR A 531 -15.99 -29.69 -14.07
N GLY A 532 -17.18 -29.23 -14.51
CA GLY A 532 -17.94 -29.81 -15.61
C GLY A 532 -18.91 -30.93 -15.22
N GLU A 533 -19.88 -31.22 -16.11
CA GLU A 533 -20.91 -32.22 -15.88
C GLU A 533 -20.45 -33.63 -16.30
N GLY A 534 -20.89 -34.64 -15.58
CA GLY A 534 -20.83 -36.05 -16.01
C GLY A 534 -19.50 -36.75 -15.96
N GLY A 535 -18.52 -36.26 -15.17
CA GLY A 535 -17.23 -36.97 -14.95
C GLY A 535 -16.19 -36.81 -16.07
N ALA A 536 -16.45 -35.97 -17.07
CA ALA A 536 -15.52 -35.67 -18.16
C ALA A 536 -14.60 -34.45 -17.82
N GLY A 537 -14.84 -33.80 -16.69
CA GLY A 537 -14.13 -32.60 -16.26
C GLY A 537 -12.99 -32.87 -15.26
N LEU A 538 -12.32 -31.79 -14.83
CA LEU A 538 -11.25 -31.84 -13.85
C LEU A 538 -11.76 -32.37 -12.49
N ARG A 539 -11.03 -33.28 -11.89
CA ARG A 539 -11.19 -33.72 -10.51
C ARG A 539 -9.87 -33.54 -9.77
N MET A 540 -9.87 -32.70 -8.76
CA MET A 540 -8.67 -32.37 -8.00
C MET A 540 -8.93 -32.51 -6.50
N LEU A 541 -8.05 -33.21 -5.79
CA LEU A 541 -8.09 -33.32 -4.34
C LEU A 541 -7.12 -32.31 -3.70
N LEU A 542 -7.68 -31.45 -2.85
CA LEU A 542 -6.97 -30.48 -2.02
C LEU A 542 -7.02 -30.98 -0.59
N THR A 543 -5.88 -31.24 0.03
CA THR A 543 -5.79 -31.88 1.34
C THR A 543 -5.33 -30.95 2.45
N GLY A 544 -5.12 -29.66 2.18
CA GLY A 544 -4.44 -28.80 3.13
C GLY A 544 -3.11 -29.44 3.58
N ASP A 545 -2.87 -29.50 4.86
CA ASP A 545 -1.71 -30.18 5.44
C ASP A 545 -2.06 -31.54 6.11
N ALA A 546 -3.27 -32.05 5.80
CA ALA A 546 -3.72 -33.36 6.28
C ALA A 546 -2.70 -34.46 5.96
N GLU A 547 -2.49 -35.32 6.94
CA GLU A 547 -1.54 -36.44 6.88
C GLU A 547 -2.22 -37.75 6.44
N SER A 548 -1.47 -38.85 6.35
CA SER A 548 -1.95 -40.13 5.80
C SER A 548 -3.14 -40.73 6.54
N ASN A 549 -3.27 -40.52 7.84
CA ASN A 549 -4.41 -40.96 8.66
C ASN A 549 -5.74 -40.35 8.23
N VAL A 550 -5.76 -39.07 7.89
CA VAL A 550 -6.94 -38.38 7.35
C VAL A 550 -7.24 -38.90 5.94
N LEU A 551 -6.18 -39.05 5.11
CA LEU A 551 -6.32 -39.58 3.75
C LEU A 551 -6.93 -40.98 3.73
N ASP A 552 -6.56 -41.88 4.65
CA ASP A 552 -7.16 -43.22 4.78
C ASP A 552 -8.67 -43.14 4.98
N SER A 553 -9.14 -42.12 5.71
CA SER A 553 -10.56 -41.92 6.01
C SER A 553 -11.38 -41.43 4.82
N ILE A 554 -10.77 -40.73 3.85
CA ILE A 554 -11.47 -40.08 2.72
C ILE A 554 -11.21 -40.76 1.37
N VAL A 555 -10.10 -41.49 1.20
CA VAL A 555 -9.65 -42.02 -0.10
C VAL A 555 -10.68 -42.87 -0.81
N SER A 556 -11.49 -43.65 -0.06
CA SER A 556 -12.57 -44.50 -0.62
C SER A 556 -13.71 -43.69 -1.25
N GLN A 557 -13.89 -42.42 -0.86
CA GLN A 557 -14.96 -41.54 -1.35
C GLN A 557 -14.50 -40.71 -2.56
N VAL A 558 -13.17 -40.56 -2.73
CA VAL A 558 -12.57 -39.69 -3.74
C VAL A 558 -12.68 -40.28 -5.15
N GLY A 559 -12.44 -41.57 -5.31
CA GLY A 559 -12.39 -42.22 -6.62
C GLY A 559 -11.20 -41.76 -7.49
N ASP A 560 -11.36 -41.84 -8.82
CA ASP A 560 -10.34 -41.41 -9.76
C ASP A 560 -10.18 -39.88 -9.72
N ILE A 561 -8.95 -39.37 -9.67
CA ILE A 561 -8.63 -37.94 -9.70
C ILE A 561 -7.55 -37.62 -10.74
N ASP A 562 -7.63 -36.43 -11.32
CA ASP A 562 -6.65 -35.93 -12.27
C ASP A 562 -5.44 -35.32 -11.57
N VAL A 563 -5.68 -34.60 -10.46
CA VAL A 563 -4.65 -33.84 -9.72
C VAL A 563 -4.81 -34.05 -8.23
N LEU A 564 -3.69 -34.29 -7.55
CA LEU A 564 -3.58 -34.29 -6.09
C LEU A 564 -2.66 -33.14 -5.65
N LYS A 565 -3.15 -32.27 -4.77
CA LYS A 565 -2.28 -31.45 -3.94
C LYS A 565 -1.83 -32.31 -2.75
N VAL A 566 -0.55 -32.62 -2.69
CA VAL A 566 0.00 -33.43 -1.61
C VAL A 566 0.02 -32.62 -0.32
N GLY A 567 -0.51 -33.16 0.77
CA GLY A 567 -0.59 -32.51 2.07
C GLY A 567 0.79 -32.19 2.65
N HIS A 568 0.82 -31.26 3.62
CA HIS A 568 1.96 -30.87 4.43
C HIS A 568 3.25 -30.68 3.58
N HIS A 569 3.10 -29.90 2.49
CA HIS A 569 4.16 -29.56 1.53
C HIS A 569 4.96 -30.78 0.99
N GLY A 570 4.35 -31.96 0.97
CA GLY A 570 4.98 -33.19 0.53
C GLY A 570 5.88 -33.84 1.60
N SER A 571 5.54 -33.69 2.87
CA SER A 571 6.20 -34.36 3.98
C SER A 571 6.14 -35.90 3.85
N ARG A 572 6.95 -36.63 4.62
CA ARG A 572 7.00 -38.11 4.54
C ARG A 572 5.72 -38.78 5.03
N VAL A 573 4.95 -38.11 5.85
CA VAL A 573 3.73 -38.63 6.46
C VAL A 573 2.46 -38.25 5.69
N SER A 574 2.59 -37.46 4.61
CA SER A 574 1.45 -36.95 3.85
C SER A 574 0.76 -37.97 2.96
N LEU A 575 1.46 -38.99 2.48
CA LEU A 575 0.93 -39.99 1.53
C LEU A 575 1.69 -41.30 1.67
N ASP A 576 0.98 -42.40 1.79
CA ASP A 576 1.58 -43.74 1.74
C ASP A 576 1.41 -44.44 0.39
N GLY A 577 2.06 -45.58 0.21
CA GLY A 577 2.04 -46.33 -1.05
C GLY A 577 0.68 -46.98 -1.35
N GLY A 578 -0.12 -47.31 -0.31
CA GLY A 578 -1.45 -47.90 -0.46
C GLY A 578 -2.45 -46.84 -0.95
N GLN A 579 -2.43 -45.67 -0.37
CA GLN A 579 -3.25 -44.52 -0.75
C GLN A 579 -2.97 -44.07 -2.20
N ALA A 580 -1.68 -43.97 -2.56
CA ALA A 580 -1.27 -43.62 -3.93
C ALA A 580 -1.77 -44.64 -4.98
N ALA A 581 -1.90 -45.91 -4.64
CA ALA A 581 -2.43 -46.94 -5.52
C ALA A 581 -3.95 -46.86 -5.71
N VAL A 582 -4.69 -46.44 -4.67
CA VAL A 582 -6.15 -46.28 -4.72
C VAL A 582 -6.57 -45.02 -5.50
N LEU A 583 -5.82 -43.93 -5.31
CA LEU A 583 -6.07 -42.64 -5.97
C LEU A 583 -5.62 -42.62 -7.43
N ARG A 584 -5.81 -43.51 -8.29
CA ARG A 584 -5.43 -43.57 -9.73
C ARG A 584 -5.10 -42.22 -10.37
N LEU A 585 -3.94 -41.67 -9.94
CA LEU A 585 -3.50 -40.30 -10.27
C LEU A 585 -3.07 -40.18 -11.73
N ARG A 586 -3.67 -39.24 -12.48
CA ARG A 586 -3.20 -38.85 -13.82
C ARG A 586 -2.07 -37.83 -13.77
N TRP A 587 -2.05 -36.94 -12.76
CA TRP A 587 -1.05 -35.90 -12.62
C TRP A 587 -0.86 -35.43 -11.17
N GLN A 588 0.37 -35.09 -10.78
CA GLN A 588 0.67 -34.45 -9.50
C GLN A 588 1.17 -33.04 -9.72
N ALA A 589 0.57 -32.07 -9.03
CA ALA A 589 1.12 -30.72 -8.92
C ALA A 589 2.16 -30.71 -7.78
N PRO A 590 3.46 -30.54 -8.06
CA PRO A 590 4.40 -30.25 -6.99
C PRO A 590 4.13 -28.84 -6.49
N VAL A 591 3.83 -28.68 -5.21
CA VAL A 591 4.06 -27.41 -4.53
C VAL A 591 5.56 -27.14 -4.68
N ARG A 592 5.93 -25.96 -5.15
CA ARG A 592 7.33 -25.58 -5.38
C ARG A 592 8.03 -25.55 -4.03
N ALA A 593 8.73 -26.63 -3.67
CA ALA A 593 9.61 -26.62 -2.53
C ALA A 593 10.61 -25.47 -2.71
N THR A 594 10.65 -24.57 -1.78
CA THR A 594 11.71 -23.57 -1.66
C THR A 594 13.06 -24.29 -1.47
N ARG A 595 14.17 -23.60 -1.67
CA ARG A 595 15.54 -24.12 -1.73
C ARG A 595 15.98 -25.08 -0.59
N THR A 596 15.18 -25.26 0.44
CA THR A 596 15.48 -26.08 1.63
C THR A 596 14.77 -27.43 1.68
N ASP A 597 13.59 -27.58 1.03
CA ASP A 597 12.83 -28.84 1.04
C ASP A 597 12.68 -29.43 -0.37
N THR A 598 13.77 -29.95 -0.90
CA THR A 598 13.69 -30.83 -2.05
C THR A 598 12.93 -32.10 -1.66
N LEU A 599 11.84 -32.43 -2.39
CA LEU A 599 11.24 -33.77 -2.35
C LEU A 599 12.37 -34.79 -2.30
N ARG A 600 12.53 -35.47 -1.16
CA ARG A 600 13.64 -36.40 -1.02
C ARG A 600 13.47 -37.47 -2.08
N PRO A 601 14.57 -37.95 -2.70
CA PRO A 601 14.52 -38.95 -3.75
C PRO A 601 13.72 -40.20 -3.41
N SER A 602 13.51 -40.48 -2.13
CA SER A 602 12.71 -41.58 -1.61
C SER A 602 11.20 -41.45 -1.83
N ALA A 603 10.64 -40.24 -1.78
CA ALA A 603 9.20 -40.00 -2.05
C ALA A 603 8.92 -40.12 -3.56
N LEU A 604 9.77 -39.53 -4.40
CA LEU A 604 9.71 -39.68 -5.87
C LEU A 604 9.92 -41.15 -6.33
N ARG A 605 10.70 -41.94 -5.61
CA ARG A 605 10.93 -43.35 -5.94
C ARG A 605 9.70 -44.19 -5.67
N ARG A 606 9.02 -44.00 -4.53
CA ARG A 606 7.78 -44.72 -4.20
C ARG A 606 6.64 -44.39 -5.19
N LEU A 607 6.54 -43.14 -5.65
CA LEU A 607 5.56 -42.73 -6.64
C LEU A 607 5.83 -43.29 -8.04
N ARG A 608 7.11 -43.44 -8.44
CA ARG A 608 7.48 -44.12 -9.70
C ARG A 608 7.22 -45.60 -9.67
N GLU A 609 7.34 -46.22 -8.51
CA GLU A 609 7.09 -47.64 -8.33
C GLU A 609 5.59 -47.97 -8.33
N ALA A 610 4.73 -47.05 -7.85
CA ALA A 610 3.27 -47.20 -7.83
C ALA A 610 2.58 -46.81 -9.15
N ALA A 611 3.21 -45.99 -10.00
CA ALA A 611 2.64 -45.54 -11.29
C ALA A 611 3.70 -45.56 -12.41
N PRO A 612 3.86 -46.67 -13.13
CA PRO A 612 4.93 -46.86 -14.13
C PRO A 612 4.88 -45.96 -15.37
N GLY A 613 3.88 -45.06 -15.51
CA GLY A 613 3.77 -44.08 -16.61
C GLY A 613 4.10 -42.64 -16.21
N PHE A 614 4.64 -42.36 -15.05
CA PHE A 614 4.83 -41.03 -14.49
C PHE A 614 6.05 -40.32 -15.08
N CYS A 615 5.83 -39.20 -15.75
CA CYS A 615 6.87 -38.28 -16.25
C CYS A 615 6.74 -36.90 -15.56
N ALA A 616 7.60 -36.62 -14.60
CA ALA A 616 7.72 -35.29 -14.01
C ALA A 616 8.49 -34.37 -14.95
N ARG A 617 7.82 -33.42 -15.62
CA ARG A 617 8.50 -32.33 -16.32
C ARG A 617 8.89 -31.25 -15.32
N ARG A 618 10.19 -31.01 -15.22
CA ARG A 618 10.77 -29.88 -14.52
C ARG A 618 10.60 -28.65 -15.42
N THR A 619 9.64 -27.78 -15.13
CA THR A 619 9.61 -26.46 -15.77
C THR A 619 10.55 -25.55 -14.98
N MET A 620 11.75 -25.32 -15.50
CA MET A 620 12.59 -24.23 -15.06
C MET A 620 11.97 -22.95 -15.64
N ALA A 621 11.52 -22.04 -14.78
CA ALA A 621 11.28 -20.67 -15.18
C ALA A 621 12.64 -19.94 -15.13
N THR A 622 13.05 -19.45 -16.27
CA THR A 622 14.14 -18.48 -16.46
C THR A 622 13.71 -17.10 -15.94
#